data_7fb8f17380f353e2c4f6be5d0a7b4d9e
#
_entry.id   7fb8f17380f353e2c4f6be5d0a7b4d9e
#
_cell.length_a   1.000
_cell.length_b   1.000
_cell.length_c   1.000
_cell.angle_alpha   90.00
_cell.angle_beta   90.00
_cell.angle_gamma   90.00
#
_symmetry.space_group_name_H-M   'P 1'
#
loop_
_entity.id
_entity.type
_entity.pdbx_description
1 polymer ?
#
loop_
_entity_poly.entity_id
_entity_poly.type
_entity_poly.pdbx_seq_one_letter_code
_entity_poly.pdbx_strand_id
1 'polypeptide(L)'
;TGTTTGKVESGKTYTVTFTYKSSGISSGYLTVNYVDANGTKVKDSVKNKMRSGDEYSVSPATIQGYQLDTDSFPANTSGTFSGTDTTITFKYKKLNSTSTVVHYKKPSSWSDVRCYSYTDDGKNPTGEWNTATVMTSEGDGWYKCTVPASACYVMFHPTSNIAQEPGQGASGYAASGEVWINNGAITFAATVITSHIDIATGKKIASDVVSEKTKVASSDTYTTSAVAGKNVITPLNATGNYSAGVINVVYLYDSGEVP
;
A
#
# COMPACT_ATOMS: atom_id res chain seq x y z
N THR A 1 38.75 -36.01 9.44
CA THR A 1 38.14 -37.30 9.80
C THR A 1 38.99 -37.95 10.89
N GLY A 2 38.63 -37.74 12.15
CA GLY A 2 39.21 -38.40 13.29
C GLY A 2 38.47 -39.70 13.58
N THR A 3 39.19 -40.76 13.95
CA THR A 3 38.61 -42.03 14.38
C THR A 3 38.01 -41.82 15.79
N THR A 4 36.69 -41.99 15.93
CA THR A 4 35.98 -41.82 17.22
C THR A 4 35.80 -43.13 17.99
N THR A 5 36.43 -44.20 17.51
CA THR A 5 36.39 -45.53 18.12
C THR A 5 37.82 -45.95 18.53
N GLY A 6 37.96 -46.45 19.73
CA GLY A 6 39.23 -46.97 20.27
C GLY A 6 38.96 -47.91 21.44
N LYS A 7 39.96 -48.74 21.82
CA LYS A 7 39.90 -49.59 23.02
C LYS A 7 40.33 -48.74 24.25
N VAL A 8 39.55 -48.84 25.31
CA VAL A 8 39.89 -48.19 26.59
C VAL A 8 40.57 -49.19 27.50
N GLU A 9 41.62 -48.75 28.21
CA GLU A 9 42.35 -49.54 29.19
C GLU A 9 42.05 -49.04 30.60
N SER A 10 42.03 -49.97 31.54
CA SER A 10 41.73 -49.63 32.95
C SER A 10 42.77 -48.67 33.51
N GLY A 11 42.37 -47.60 34.20
CA GLY A 11 43.26 -46.60 34.82
C GLY A 11 43.80 -45.53 33.85
N LYS A 12 43.38 -45.51 32.59
CA LYS A 12 43.78 -44.49 31.60
C LYS A 12 42.67 -43.45 31.41
N THR A 13 43.04 -42.20 31.28
CA THR A 13 42.14 -41.12 30.87
C THR A 13 42.32 -40.85 29.39
N TYR A 14 41.23 -40.81 28.66
CA TYR A 14 41.21 -40.52 27.23
C TYR A 14 40.44 -39.22 27.01
N THR A 15 41.04 -38.27 26.27
CA THR A 15 40.42 -37.03 25.86
C THR A 15 40.08 -37.10 24.39
N VAL A 16 38.80 -36.97 24.05
CA VAL A 16 38.33 -36.86 22.65
C VAL A 16 37.99 -35.41 22.40
N THR A 17 38.64 -34.77 21.44
CA THR A 17 38.38 -33.39 21.05
C THR A 17 37.62 -33.37 19.75
N PHE A 18 36.41 -32.80 19.77
CA PHE A 18 35.64 -32.51 18.57
C PHE A 18 35.91 -31.10 18.11
N THR A 19 36.41 -30.92 16.90
CA THR A 19 36.61 -29.61 16.30
C THR A 19 35.45 -29.33 15.36
N TYR A 20 34.70 -28.29 15.66
CA TYR A 20 33.63 -27.83 14.81
C TYR A 20 34.14 -26.68 13.96
N LYS A 21 33.92 -26.75 12.64
CA LYS A 21 34.07 -25.60 11.75
C LYS A 21 32.71 -24.86 11.74
N SER A 22 32.77 -23.54 11.87
CA SER A 22 31.60 -22.73 11.55
C SER A 22 31.16 -23.06 10.13
N SER A 23 29.89 -23.24 9.90
CA SER A 23 29.31 -23.52 8.58
C SER A 23 29.55 -22.38 7.56
N GLY A 24 30.11 -21.27 8.02
CA GLY A 24 30.36 -20.09 7.17
C GLY A 24 29.11 -19.38 6.68
N ILE A 25 27.92 -19.78 7.17
CA ILE A 25 26.66 -19.10 6.79
C ILE A 25 26.65 -17.73 7.48
N SER A 26 26.89 -16.70 6.71
CA SER A 26 26.72 -15.32 7.15
C SER A 26 25.23 -14.95 7.23
N SER A 27 24.89 -14.00 8.06
CA SER A 27 23.52 -13.46 8.15
C SER A 27 23.57 -11.94 8.28
N GLY A 28 22.57 -11.28 7.73
CA GLY A 28 22.41 -9.83 7.78
C GLY A 28 20.93 -9.45 7.78
N TYR A 29 20.66 -8.21 7.48
CA TYR A 29 19.29 -7.69 7.40
C TYR A 29 18.95 -7.25 5.98
N LEU A 30 17.79 -7.68 5.50
CA LEU A 30 17.12 -7.08 4.36
C LEU A 30 16.18 -5.99 4.88
N THR A 31 16.47 -4.73 4.51
CA THR A 31 15.67 -3.57 4.89
C THR A 31 14.95 -3.02 3.68
N VAL A 32 13.64 -2.83 3.77
CA VAL A 32 12.82 -2.21 2.73
C VAL A 32 12.33 -0.86 3.21
N ASN A 33 12.71 0.20 2.53
CA ASN A 33 12.32 1.57 2.82
C ASN A 33 11.26 2.07 1.83
N TYR A 34 10.39 2.97 2.31
CA TYR A 34 9.35 3.63 1.54
C TYR A 34 9.48 5.14 1.77
N VAL A 35 9.91 5.88 0.75
CA VAL A 35 10.24 7.30 0.87
C VAL A 35 9.61 8.12 -0.26
N ASP A 36 9.44 9.42 -0.06
CA ASP A 36 9.10 10.35 -1.12
C ASP A 36 10.34 10.74 -1.98
N ALA A 37 10.15 11.63 -2.95
CA ALA A 37 11.23 12.11 -3.81
C ALA A 37 12.37 12.82 -3.05
N ASN A 38 12.08 13.36 -1.86
CA ASN A 38 13.04 14.04 -1.00
C ASN A 38 13.72 13.11 0.01
N GLY A 39 13.37 11.82 0.01
CA GLY A 39 13.87 10.84 0.98
C GLY A 39 13.10 10.84 2.30
N THR A 40 12.01 11.58 2.42
CA THR A 40 11.17 11.57 3.62
C THR A 40 10.39 10.28 3.70
N LYS A 41 10.40 9.64 4.86
CA LYS A 41 9.65 8.39 5.10
C LYS A 41 8.15 8.61 4.92
N VAL A 42 7.51 7.79 4.08
CA VAL A 42 6.06 7.79 3.83
C VAL A 42 5.34 6.56 4.39
N LYS A 43 6.11 5.55 4.77
CA LYS A 43 5.65 4.34 5.47
C LYS A 43 6.80 3.75 6.27
N ASP A 44 6.51 3.04 7.36
CA ASP A 44 7.51 2.37 8.17
C ASP A 44 8.27 1.32 7.36
N SER A 45 9.60 1.30 7.57
CA SER A 45 10.48 0.33 6.94
C SER A 45 10.21 -1.08 7.46
N VAL A 46 10.36 -2.07 6.59
CA VAL A 46 10.34 -3.49 6.96
C VAL A 46 11.79 -3.98 7.05
N LYS A 47 12.14 -4.65 8.14
CA LYS A 47 13.48 -5.17 8.38
C LYS A 47 13.42 -6.65 8.76
N ASN A 48 13.97 -7.51 7.92
CA ASN A 48 13.98 -8.96 8.09
C ASN A 48 15.42 -9.47 8.23
N LYS A 49 15.68 -10.32 9.23
CA LYS A 49 16.95 -11.03 9.35
C LYS A 49 16.96 -12.21 8.39
N MET A 50 18.01 -12.33 7.58
CA MET A 50 18.16 -13.36 6.56
C MET A 50 19.54 -14.01 6.63
N ARG A 51 19.68 -15.21 6.08
CA ARG A 51 20.94 -15.94 5.96
C ARG A 51 21.45 -15.90 4.52
N SER A 52 22.74 -16.00 4.34
CA SER A 52 23.31 -16.20 3.02
C SER A 52 22.73 -17.44 2.35
N GLY A 53 22.24 -17.29 1.13
CA GLY A 53 21.56 -18.33 0.37
C GLY A 53 20.03 -18.31 0.46
N ASP A 54 19.43 -17.53 1.38
CA ASP A 54 17.97 -17.36 1.44
C ASP A 54 17.49 -16.58 0.21
N GLU A 55 16.42 -17.07 -0.42
CA GLU A 55 15.75 -16.34 -1.50
C GLU A 55 14.89 -15.20 -0.93
N TYR A 56 14.86 -14.07 -1.62
CA TYR A 56 13.99 -12.97 -1.27
C TYR A 56 13.26 -12.39 -2.48
N SER A 57 12.09 -11.88 -2.24
CA SER A 57 11.33 -11.05 -3.18
C SER A 57 10.58 -9.99 -2.39
N VAL A 58 10.76 -8.71 -2.74
CA VAL A 58 10.08 -7.59 -2.10
C VAL A 58 9.27 -6.81 -3.13
N SER A 59 8.09 -6.41 -2.73
CA SER A 59 7.15 -5.64 -3.56
C SER A 59 6.90 -4.26 -2.95
N PRO A 60 6.62 -3.23 -3.78
CA PRO A 60 6.21 -1.93 -3.28
C PRO A 60 4.89 -2.04 -2.52
N ALA A 61 4.74 -1.23 -1.48
CA ALA A 61 3.48 -1.12 -0.75
C ALA A 61 2.51 -0.17 -1.47
N THR A 62 1.21 -0.42 -1.35
CA THR A 62 0.19 0.59 -1.62
C THR A 62 0.18 1.58 -0.46
N ILE A 63 0.33 2.88 -0.74
CA ILE A 63 0.37 3.95 0.26
C ILE A 63 -0.66 5.00 -0.14
N GLN A 64 -1.63 5.23 0.73
CA GLN A 64 -2.70 6.19 0.47
C GLN A 64 -2.14 7.60 0.23
N GLY A 65 -2.61 8.28 -0.81
CA GLY A 65 -2.15 9.61 -1.20
C GLY A 65 -0.81 9.63 -1.94
N TYR A 66 -0.27 8.45 -2.28
CA TYR A 66 1.00 8.34 -3.01
C TYR A 66 0.89 7.35 -4.17
N GLN A 67 1.60 7.64 -5.23
CA GLN A 67 1.83 6.75 -6.38
C GLN A 67 3.28 6.28 -6.37
N LEU A 68 3.53 5.02 -6.65
CA LEU A 68 4.89 4.49 -6.84
C LEU A 68 5.59 5.23 -7.98
N ASP A 69 6.82 5.68 -7.75
CA ASP A 69 7.68 6.23 -8.79
C ASP A 69 8.39 5.08 -9.54
N THR A 70 7.76 4.60 -10.60
CA THR A 70 8.28 3.50 -11.41
C THR A 70 9.46 3.90 -12.29
N ASP A 71 9.73 5.20 -12.47
CA ASP A 71 10.92 5.68 -13.19
C ASP A 71 12.19 5.59 -12.31
N SER A 72 12.00 5.49 -10.98
CA SER A 72 13.06 5.28 -9.99
C SER A 72 12.92 3.92 -9.28
N PHE A 73 12.40 2.91 -9.98
CA PHE A 73 12.20 1.59 -9.40
C PHE A 73 13.56 0.97 -9.04
N PRO A 74 13.74 0.43 -7.82
CA PRO A 74 15.02 -0.17 -7.43
C PRO A 74 15.26 -1.47 -8.20
N ALA A 75 16.50 -1.67 -8.65
CA ALA A 75 16.96 -2.96 -9.17
C ALA A 75 17.06 -3.99 -8.04
N ASN A 76 17.15 -5.26 -8.41
CA ASN A 76 17.41 -6.38 -7.48
C ASN A 76 16.38 -6.48 -6.34
N THR A 77 15.11 -6.28 -6.66
CA THR A 77 14.01 -6.44 -5.70
C THR A 77 13.68 -7.90 -5.38
N SER A 78 14.29 -8.84 -6.08
CA SER A 78 14.33 -10.26 -5.72
C SER A 78 15.69 -10.87 -6.05
N GLY A 79 16.00 -12.00 -5.45
CA GLY A 79 17.26 -12.72 -5.65
C GLY A 79 17.66 -13.53 -4.43
N THR A 80 18.92 -13.95 -4.42
CA THR A 80 19.52 -14.71 -3.31
C THR A 80 20.29 -13.77 -2.38
N PHE A 81 19.97 -13.80 -1.09
CA PHE A 81 20.61 -12.94 -0.08
C PHE A 81 22.08 -13.33 0.13
N SER A 82 22.98 -12.36 0.05
CA SER A 82 24.44 -12.61 0.17
C SER A 82 24.94 -12.84 1.59
N GLY A 83 24.11 -12.54 2.61
CA GLY A 83 24.49 -12.57 4.03
C GLY A 83 25.03 -11.24 4.57
N THR A 84 25.02 -10.17 3.75
CA THR A 84 25.37 -8.81 4.15
C THR A 84 24.12 -7.92 4.20
N ASP A 85 24.14 -6.91 5.06
CA ASP A 85 23.01 -5.98 5.17
C ASP A 85 22.71 -5.35 3.80
N THR A 86 21.45 -5.49 3.37
CA THR A 86 20.97 -5.03 2.07
C THR A 86 19.77 -4.11 2.28
N THR A 87 19.72 -3.00 1.56
CA THR A 87 18.62 -2.04 1.64
C THR A 87 18.01 -1.85 0.25
N ILE A 88 16.70 -1.98 0.16
CA ILE A 88 15.89 -1.69 -1.03
C ILE A 88 14.98 -0.52 -0.70
N THR A 89 14.97 0.50 -1.53
CA THR A 89 14.19 1.73 -1.30
C THR A 89 13.23 1.98 -2.45
N PHE A 90 11.93 1.89 -2.16
CA PHE A 90 10.88 2.30 -3.08
C PHE A 90 10.59 3.79 -2.90
N LYS A 91 10.58 4.53 -4.02
CA LYS A 91 10.24 5.95 -4.05
C LYS A 91 8.80 6.16 -4.48
N TYR A 92 8.20 7.21 -3.94
CA TYR A 92 6.81 7.55 -4.17
C TYR A 92 6.66 9.02 -4.53
N LYS A 93 5.76 9.30 -5.45
CA LYS A 93 5.30 10.65 -5.79
C LYS A 93 4.01 10.92 -5.01
N LYS A 94 3.95 12.02 -4.27
CA LYS A 94 2.71 12.43 -3.59
C LYS A 94 1.66 12.74 -4.66
N LEU A 95 0.48 12.17 -4.52
CA LEU A 95 -0.66 12.56 -5.34
C LEU A 95 -1.09 13.96 -4.90
N ASN A 96 -1.19 14.88 -5.87
CA ASN A 96 -1.49 16.29 -5.61
C ASN A 96 -2.97 16.53 -5.25
N SER A 97 -3.71 15.52 -4.77
CA SER A 97 -5.05 15.73 -4.25
C SER A 97 -4.94 16.47 -2.91
N THR A 98 -5.23 17.76 -2.93
CA THR A 98 -5.35 18.60 -1.73
C THR A 98 -6.77 18.60 -1.19
N SER A 99 -7.68 17.85 -1.82
CA SER A 99 -9.10 17.82 -1.50
C SER A 99 -9.69 16.42 -1.66
N THR A 100 -10.78 16.19 -0.95
CA THR A 100 -11.64 15.00 -1.06
C THR A 100 -12.97 15.43 -1.68
N VAL A 101 -13.43 14.69 -2.69
CA VAL A 101 -14.74 14.88 -3.30
C VAL A 101 -15.71 13.88 -2.68
N VAL A 102 -16.80 14.39 -2.12
CA VAL A 102 -17.79 13.58 -1.40
C VAL A 102 -19.13 13.70 -2.09
N HIS A 103 -19.67 12.57 -2.52
CA HIS A 103 -21.03 12.42 -3.02
C HIS A 103 -21.86 11.71 -1.96
N TYR A 104 -22.99 12.28 -1.59
CA TYR A 104 -23.88 11.74 -0.58
C TYR A 104 -25.30 11.59 -1.10
N LYS A 105 -25.87 10.41 -0.91
CA LYS A 105 -27.28 10.14 -1.20
C LYS A 105 -28.12 10.55 -0.01
N LYS A 106 -28.70 11.75 -0.07
CA LYS A 106 -29.49 12.33 1.01
C LYS A 106 -30.79 11.55 1.24
N PRO A 107 -31.19 11.28 2.49
CA PRO A 107 -32.53 10.76 2.80
C PRO A 107 -33.64 11.67 2.22
N SER A 108 -34.70 11.09 1.69
CA SER A 108 -35.81 11.83 1.09
C SER A 108 -36.52 12.77 2.09
N SER A 109 -36.47 12.45 3.38
CA SER A 109 -37.03 13.25 4.46
C SER A 109 -36.29 14.55 4.77
N TRP A 110 -35.06 14.73 4.25
CA TRP A 110 -34.29 15.96 4.46
C TRP A 110 -34.54 16.94 3.31
N SER A 111 -34.74 18.21 3.60
CA SER A 111 -34.90 19.23 2.59
C SER A 111 -33.60 19.59 1.88
N ASP A 112 -32.52 19.64 2.66
CA ASP A 112 -31.16 19.98 2.24
C ASP A 112 -30.15 19.10 2.96
N VAL A 113 -28.86 19.30 2.69
CA VAL A 113 -27.78 18.59 3.39
C VAL A 113 -26.53 19.45 3.48
N ARG A 114 -25.92 19.41 4.65
CA ARG A 114 -24.57 19.94 4.94
C ARG A 114 -23.59 18.78 5.09
N CYS A 115 -22.36 19.02 4.67
CA CYS A 115 -21.22 18.14 4.89
C CYS A 115 -20.33 18.78 5.96
N TYR A 116 -20.37 18.24 7.16
CA TYR A 116 -19.38 18.52 8.21
C TYR A 116 -18.20 17.58 8.03
N SER A 117 -16.99 18.09 8.17
CA SER A 117 -15.78 17.26 8.10
C SER A 117 -14.81 17.60 9.20
N TYR A 118 -14.04 16.57 9.65
CA TYR A 118 -12.93 16.74 10.57
C TYR A 118 -11.75 15.86 10.14
N THR A 119 -10.56 16.24 10.59
CA THR A 119 -9.31 15.55 10.31
C THR A 119 -8.67 15.05 11.62
N ASP A 120 -7.73 14.13 11.54
CA ASP A 120 -7.04 13.56 12.72
C ASP A 120 -6.30 14.63 13.54
N ASP A 121 -5.91 15.76 12.92
CA ASP A 121 -5.29 16.91 13.59
C ASP A 121 -6.30 17.90 14.17
N GLY A 122 -7.59 17.54 14.22
CA GLY A 122 -8.66 18.31 14.85
C GLY A 122 -9.15 19.53 14.09
N LYS A 123 -8.84 19.63 12.80
CA LYS A 123 -9.37 20.71 11.93
C LYS A 123 -10.74 20.35 11.39
N ASN A 124 -11.56 21.38 11.10
CA ASN A 124 -12.86 21.25 10.48
C ASN A 124 -12.85 21.91 9.09
N PRO A 125 -12.38 21.21 8.04
CA PRO A 125 -12.15 21.81 6.72
C PRO A 125 -13.41 22.39 6.07
N THR A 126 -14.59 21.87 6.39
CA THR A 126 -15.88 22.36 5.85
C THR A 126 -16.59 23.37 6.79
N GLY A 127 -15.93 23.81 7.85
CA GLY A 127 -16.48 24.71 8.87
C GLY A 127 -17.03 23.97 10.10
N GLU A 128 -17.49 24.74 11.08
CA GLU A 128 -18.10 24.20 12.29
C GLU A 128 -19.45 23.55 11.97
N TRP A 129 -19.96 22.71 12.88
CA TRP A 129 -21.20 21.95 12.66
C TRP A 129 -22.33 22.77 12.05
N ASN A 130 -22.72 23.88 12.68
CA ASN A 130 -23.82 24.72 12.23
C ASN A 130 -23.52 25.55 10.97
N THR A 131 -22.26 25.70 10.60
CA THR A 131 -21.80 26.47 9.44
C THR A 131 -21.14 25.57 8.37
N ALA A 132 -21.22 24.25 8.55
CA ALA A 132 -20.67 23.29 7.61
C ALA A 132 -21.17 23.54 6.17
N THR A 133 -20.35 23.18 5.22
CA THR A 133 -20.61 23.44 3.79
C THR A 133 -21.95 22.83 3.35
N VAL A 134 -22.81 23.66 2.76
CA VAL A 134 -24.02 23.16 2.09
C VAL A 134 -23.64 22.44 0.83
N MET A 135 -24.11 21.21 0.66
CA MET A 135 -23.81 20.40 -0.50
C MET A 135 -24.65 20.82 -1.73
N THR A 136 -24.06 20.69 -2.91
CA THR A 136 -24.71 21.00 -4.19
C THR A 136 -25.43 19.77 -4.73
N SER A 137 -26.69 19.93 -5.18
CA SER A 137 -27.44 18.83 -5.78
C SER A 137 -26.85 18.40 -7.13
N GLU A 138 -26.77 17.08 -7.33
CA GLU A 138 -26.40 16.42 -8.60
C GLU A 138 -27.60 15.72 -9.29
N GLY A 139 -28.79 15.84 -8.72
CA GLY A 139 -29.97 15.11 -9.18
C GLY A 139 -30.17 13.76 -8.46
N ASP A 140 -31.36 13.19 -8.63
CA ASP A 140 -31.69 11.86 -8.08
C ASP A 140 -31.41 11.67 -6.59
N GLY A 141 -31.44 12.77 -5.81
CA GLY A 141 -31.15 12.79 -4.37
C GLY A 141 -29.66 12.69 -4.02
N TRP A 142 -28.75 12.74 -5.00
CA TRP A 142 -27.32 12.87 -4.78
C TRP A 142 -26.92 14.33 -4.61
N TYR A 143 -25.95 14.54 -3.74
CA TYR A 143 -25.38 15.85 -3.41
C TYR A 143 -23.86 15.73 -3.34
N LYS A 144 -23.17 16.80 -3.73
CA LYS A 144 -21.69 16.87 -3.80
C LYS A 144 -21.13 17.97 -2.92
N CYS A 145 -20.00 17.67 -2.30
CA CYS A 145 -19.15 18.62 -1.59
C CYS A 145 -17.67 18.34 -1.91
N THR A 146 -16.88 19.39 -2.03
CA THR A 146 -15.41 19.28 -2.06
C THR A 146 -14.88 19.72 -0.71
N VAL A 147 -14.25 18.79 0.01
CA VAL A 147 -13.59 19.03 1.29
C VAL A 147 -12.14 19.41 1.03
N PRO A 148 -11.64 20.57 1.50
CA PRO A 148 -10.25 21.01 1.27
C PRO A 148 -9.26 20.24 2.22
N ALA A 149 -9.28 18.93 2.15
CA ALA A 149 -8.39 18.02 2.83
C ALA A 149 -8.20 16.76 1.99
N SER A 150 -7.01 16.23 1.90
CA SER A 150 -6.70 15.01 1.12
C SER A 150 -7.29 13.73 1.73
N ALA A 151 -7.58 13.75 3.03
CA ALA A 151 -8.29 12.72 3.77
C ALA A 151 -9.02 13.40 4.95
N CYS A 152 -10.18 12.90 5.29
CA CYS A 152 -11.02 13.42 6.37
C CYS A 152 -12.06 12.39 6.81
N TYR A 153 -12.78 12.73 7.86
CA TYR A 153 -14.02 12.07 8.22
C TYR A 153 -15.18 13.02 7.89
N VAL A 154 -16.27 12.51 7.36
CA VAL A 154 -17.42 13.31 6.96
C VAL A 154 -18.68 12.84 7.67
N MET A 155 -19.51 13.80 8.01
CA MET A 155 -20.83 13.61 8.61
C MET A 155 -21.83 14.53 7.88
N PHE A 156 -23.09 14.11 7.84
CA PHE A 156 -24.12 14.81 7.11
C PHE A 156 -25.27 15.16 8.04
N HIS A 157 -25.86 16.32 7.84
CA HIS A 157 -27.06 16.75 8.55
C HIS A 157 -27.85 17.77 7.73
N PRO A 158 -29.20 17.89 7.88
CA PRO A 158 -29.94 18.98 7.29
C PRO A 158 -29.66 20.28 8.04
N THR A 159 -29.90 21.43 7.40
CA THR A 159 -29.75 22.75 8.04
C THR A 159 -30.60 22.89 9.34
N SER A 160 -31.73 22.17 9.41
CA SER A 160 -32.58 22.12 10.59
C SER A 160 -31.98 21.39 11.80
N ASN A 161 -30.85 20.67 11.64
CA ASN A 161 -30.20 19.88 12.69
C ASN A 161 -31.10 18.83 13.38
N ILE A 162 -32.18 18.40 12.75
CA ILE A 162 -33.15 17.44 13.33
C ILE A 162 -32.65 15.98 13.23
N ALA A 163 -31.61 15.74 12.44
CA ALA A 163 -31.02 14.42 12.19
C ALA A 163 -29.58 14.56 11.75
N GLN A 164 -28.85 13.48 11.79
CA GLN A 164 -27.47 13.36 11.25
C GLN A 164 -27.19 11.95 10.76
N GLU A 165 -26.21 11.82 9.87
CA GLU A 165 -25.63 10.54 9.41
C GLU A 165 -24.11 10.68 9.32
N PRO A 166 -23.33 9.75 9.93
CA PRO A 166 -23.79 8.65 10.79
C PRO A 166 -24.48 9.17 12.06
N GLY A 167 -25.25 8.29 12.73
CA GLY A 167 -26.02 8.65 13.91
C GLY A 167 -25.18 9.23 15.05
N GLN A 168 -25.84 9.91 15.99
CA GLN A 168 -25.18 10.58 17.11
C GLN A 168 -24.29 9.63 17.91
N GLY A 169 -23.06 10.05 18.22
CA GLY A 169 -22.06 9.26 18.92
C GLY A 169 -21.24 8.31 18.03
N ALA A 170 -21.60 8.17 16.76
CA ALA A 170 -20.77 7.42 15.81
C ALA A 170 -19.69 8.32 15.18
N SER A 171 -18.56 7.71 14.82
CA SER A 171 -17.53 8.39 14.05
C SER A 171 -18.01 8.71 12.64
N GLY A 172 -17.50 9.78 12.05
CA GLY A 172 -17.75 10.12 10.65
C GLY A 172 -17.25 9.04 9.69
N TYR A 173 -17.76 9.07 8.48
CA TYR A 173 -17.28 8.20 7.40
C TYR A 173 -15.89 8.62 6.95
N ALA A 174 -14.93 7.72 6.95
CA ALA A 174 -13.58 7.99 6.42
C ALA A 174 -13.66 8.21 4.90
N ALA A 175 -13.10 9.32 4.43
CA ALA A 175 -13.15 9.73 3.04
C ALA A 175 -11.77 10.24 2.56
N SER A 176 -11.39 9.87 1.34
CA SER A 176 -10.21 10.37 0.64
C SER A 176 -10.39 10.20 -0.87
N GLY A 177 -9.79 11.08 -1.66
CA GLY A 177 -9.98 11.07 -3.11
C GLY A 177 -11.43 11.41 -3.48
N GLU A 178 -12.13 10.50 -4.15
CA GLU A 178 -13.54 10.66 -4.51
C GLU A 178 -14.36 9.50 -3.97
N VAL A 179 -15.40 9.81 -3.19
CA VAL A 179 -16.21 8.81 -2.48
C VAL A 179 -17.70 9.05 -2.68
N TRP A 180 -18.49 7.98 -2.74
CA TRP A 180 -19.95 7.99 -2.76
C TRP A 180 -20.49 7.27 -1.53
N ILE A 181 -21.35 7.93 -0.80
CA ILE A 181 -21.94 7.44 0.45
C ILE A 181 -23.46 7.37 0.31
N ASN A 182 -24.02 6.18 0.52
CA ASN A 182 -25.44 5.92 0.43
C ASN A 182 -25.86 4.97 1.55
N ASN A 183 -26.69 5.46 2.48
CA ASN A 183 -27.20 4.68 3.60
C ASN A 183 -26.09 3.89 4.31
N GLY A 184 -24.99 4.56 4.65
CA GLY A 184 -23.84 4.00 5.34
C GLY A 184 -22.87 3.19 4.44
N ALA A 185 -23.29 2.79 3.26
CA ALA A 185 -22.40 2.12 2.31
C ALA A 185 -21.49 3.13 1.60
N ILE A 186 -20.19 2.84 1.58
CA ILE A 186 -19.17 3.69 0.95
C ILE A 186 -18.64 2.98 -0.29
N THR A 187 -18.64 3.68 -1.42
CA THR A 187 -17.90 3.31 -2.62
C THR A 187 -16.95 4.45 -2.97
N PHE A 188 -15.93 4.17 -3.78
CA PHE A 188 -14.87 5.14 -4.06
C PHE A 188 -14.38 5.04 -5.51
N ALA A 189 -13.61 6.04 -5.94
CA ALA A 189 -12.79 5.97 -7.13
C ALA A 189 -11.48 5.25 -6.80
N ALA A 190 -11.06 4.36 -7.69
CA ALA A 190 -9.80 3.63 -7.59
C ALA A 190 -9.09 3.59 -8.94
N THR A 191 -7.76 3.68 -8.91
CA THR A 191 -6.90 3.54 -10.08
C THR A 191 -5.94 2.38 -9.85
N VAL A 192 -5.94 1.38 -10.73
CA VAL A 192 -4.94 0.30 -10.73
C VAL A 192 -3.90 0.62 -11.80
N ILE A 193 -2.64 0.78 -11.38
CA ILE A 193 -1.50 0.97 -12.29
C ILE A 193 -0.69 -0.31 -12.31
N THR A 194 -0.65 -0.96 -13.47
CA THR A 194 0.15 -2.17 -13.69
C THR A 194 1.43 -1.79 -14.41
N SER A 195 2.57 -2.03 -13.78
CA SER A 195 3.90 -1.75 -14.31
C SER A 195 4.66 -3.03 -14.59
N HIS A 196 5.51 -3.00 -15.60
CA HIS A 196 6.29 -4.13 -16.10
C HIS A 196 7.77 -3.77 -16.07
N ILE A 197 8.54 -4.31 -15.12
CA ILE A 197 9.90 -3.89 -14.78
C ILE A 197 10.88 -5.05 -14.96
N ASP A 198 12.00 -4.79 -15.63
CA ASP A 198 13.16 -5.69 -15.64
C ASP A 198 13.84 -5.68 -14.26
N ILE A 199 14.01 -6.84 -13.66
CA ILE A 199 14.49 -6.97 -12.28
C ILE A 199 15.95 -6.57 -12.11
N ALA A 200 16.78 -6.84 -13.12
CA ALA A 200 18.20 -6.57 -13.06
C ALA A 200 18.50 -5.07 -13.18
N THR A 201 17.74 -4.37 -14.02
CA THR A 201 18.01 -2.97 -14.35
C THR A 201 17.07 -1.98 -13.67
N GLY A 202 15.93 -2.42 -13.14
CA GLY A 202 14.86 -1.56 -12.63
C GLY A 202 14.12 -0.76 -13.73
N LYS A 203 14.37 -1.06 -15.00
CA LYS A 203 13.78 -0.33 -16.14
C LYS A 203 12.46 -0.96 -16.59
N LYS A 204 11.56 -0.13 -17.09
CA LYS A 204 10.31 -0.59 -17.72
C LYS A 204 10.60 -1.37 -19.00
N ILE A 205 9.93 -2.51 -19.17
CA ILE A 205 9.94 -3.31 -20.41
C ILE A 205 8.70 -3.09 -21.26
N ALA A 206 7.67 -2.45 -20.70
CA ALA A 206 6.45 -2.05 -21.36
C ALA A 206 5.86 -0.80 -20.68
N SER A 207 4.99 -0.09 -21.36
CA SER A 207 4.22 1.02 -20.78
C SER A 207 3.30 0.53 -19.67
N ASP A 208 3.06 1.39 -18.67
CA ASP A 208 2.10 1.10 -17.62
C ASP A 208 0.69 0.95 -18.22
N VAL A 209 -0.06 0.00 -17.67
CA VAL A 209 -1.50 -0.13 -17.94
C VAL A 209 -2.25 0.54 -16.78
N VAL A 210 -3.05 1.56 -17.10
CA VAL A 210 -3.84 2.31 -16.12
C VAL A 210 -5.32 1.93 -16.28
N SER A 211 -5.93 1.46 -15.20
CA SER A 211 -7.37 1.14 -15.14
C SER A 211 -8.03 1.98 -14.06
N GLU A 212 -8.88 2.91 -14.47
CA GLU A 212 -9.65 3.77 -13.56
C GLU A 212 -11.06 3.22 -13.39
N LYS A 213 -11.53 3.20 -12.16
CA LYS A 213 -12.89 2.78 -11.79
C LYS A 213 -13.49 3.75 -10.79
N THR A 214 -14.79 3.98 -10.90
CA THR A 214 -15.57 4.78 -9.97
C THR A 214 -16.66 3.94 -9.33
N LYS A 215 -17.10 4.33 -8.14
CA LYS A 215 -18.16 3.65 -7.38
C LYS A 215 -17.88 2.16 -7.12
N VAL A 216 -16.63 1.81 -6.88
CA VAL A 216 -16.23 0.46 -6.47
C VAL A 216 -16.29 0.34 -4.95
N ALA A 217 -16.71 -0.83 -4.46
CA ALA A 217 -16.68 -1.17 -3.04
C ALA A 217 -15.36 -1.87 -2.68
N SER A 218 -15.02 -1.89 -1.40
CA SER A 218 -13.84 -2.62 -0.91
C SER A 218 -13.96 -4.14 -1.05
N SER A 219 -15.17 -4.66 -1.35
CA SER A 219 -15.42 -6.06 -1.69
C SER A 219 -15.20 -6.38 -3.18
N ASP A 220 -15.19 -5.37 -4.04
CA ASP A 220 -14.95 -5.56 -5.47
C ASP A 220 -13.49 -5.89 -5.74
N THR A 221 -13.25 -6.69 -6.78
CA THR A 221 -11.91 -7.18 -7.10
C THR A 221 -11.40 -6.66 -8.43
N TYR A 222 -10.08 -6.52 -8.52
CA TYR A 222 -9.37 -6.29 -9.77
C TYR A 222 -8.47 -7.48 -10.10
N THR A 223 -8.15 -7.63 -11.38
CA THR A 223 -7.15 -8.58 -11.88
C THR A 223 -6.31 -7.88 -12.94
N THR A 224 -5.00 -8.10 -12.88
CA THR A 224 -4.02 -7.56 -13.84
C THR A 224 -3.34 -8.72 -14.57
N SER A 225 -2.60 -8.41 -15.64
CA SER A 225 -1.96 -9.43 -16.47
C SER A 225 -0.50 -9.08 -16.75
N ALA A 226 0.32 -10.13 -16.85
CA ALA A 226 1.71 -10.02 -17.30
C ALA A 226 1.79 -9.80 -18.81
N VAL A 227 2.94 -9.31 -19.29
CA VAL A 227 3.29 -9.33 -20.72
C VAL A 227 3.56 -10.78 -21.14
N ALA A 228 2.87 -11.23 -22.18
CA ALA A 228 2.98 -12.60 -22.67
C ALA A 228 4.38 -12.94 -23.20
N GLY A 229 4.77 -14.22 -23.09
CA GLY A 229 6.00 -14.75 -23.68
C GLY A 229 7.31 -14.35 -22.99
N LYS A 230 7.24 -13.84 -21.76
CA LYS A 230 8.41 -13.49 -20.95
C LYS A 230 8.43 -14.23 -19.61
N ASN A 231 9.62 -14.51 -19.09
CA ASN A 231 9.76 -15.04 -17.73
C ASN A 231 9.36 -13.94 -16.74
N VAL A 232 8.37 -14.22 -15.92
CA VAL A 232 7.77 -13.23 -15.02
C VAL A 232 7.64 -13.74 -13.60
N ILE A 233 7.95 -12.86 -12.65
CA ILE A 233 7.57 -13.01 -11.25
C ILE A 233 6.25 -12.28 -11.08
N THR A 234 5.17 -13.04 -10.92
CA THR A 234 3.83 -12.49 -10.71
C THR A 234 3.72 -11.93 -9.29
N PRO A 235 3.34 -10.66 -9.11
CA PRO A 235 3.20 -10.07 -7.78
C PRO A 235 2.02 -10.68 -7.03
N LEU A 236 2.11 -10.74 -5.70
CA LEU A 236 1.04 -11.26 -4.84
C LEU A 236 -0.27 -10.49 -4.99
N ASN A 237 -0.20 -9.21 -5.36
CA ASN A 237 -1.35 -8.35 -5.62
C ASN A 237 -1.71 -8.24 -7.10
N ALA A 238 -1.37 -9.23 -7.93
CA ALA A 238 -1.85 -9.29 -9.32
C ALA A 238 -3.38 -9.34 -9.40
N THR A 239 -4.00 -9.87 -8.37
CA THR A 239 -5.45 -9.84 -8.12
C THR A 239 -5.67 -9.40 -6.68
N GLY A 240 -6.67 -8.59 -6.42
CA GLY A 240 -6.96 -8.12 -5.07
C GLY A 240 -8.25 -7.30 -5.02
N ASN A 241 -8.59 -6.87 -3.81
CA ASN A 241 -9.73 -6.00 -3.59
C ASN A 241 -9.34 -4.54 -3.89
N TYR A 242 -10.30 -3.76 -4.39
CA TYR A 242 -10.09 -2.32 -4.56
C TYR A 242 -9.93 -1.62 -3.22
N SER A 243 -9.09 -0.61 -3.22
CA SER A 243 -8.98 0.41 -2.16
C SER A 243 -9.02 1.79 -2.79
N ALA A 244 -9.46 2.80 -2.02
CA ALA A 244 -9.49 4.17 -2.51
C ALA A 244 -8.09 4.67 -2.94
N GLY A 245 -8.04 5.41 -4.03
CA GLY A 245 -6.81 5.98 -4.57
C GLY A 245 -6.08 5.06 -5.54
N VAL A 246 -4.73 5.02 -5.48
CA VAL A 246 -3.89 4.33 -6.45
C VAL A 246 -3.36 3.01 -5.89
N ILE A 247 -3.62 1.94 -6.62
CA ILE A 247 -3.10 0.59 -6.36
C ILE A 247 -1.99 0.32 -7.39
N ASN A 248 -0.78 0.06 -6.91
CA ASN A 248 0.37 -0.25 -7.76
C ASN A 248 0.56 -1.77 -7.83
N VAL A 249 0.58 -2.33 -9.04
CA VAL A 249 0.87 -3.74 -9.33
C VAL A 249 2.12 -3.80 -10.20
N VAL A 250 3.17 -4.45 -9.74
CA VAL A 250 4.45 -4.47 -10.44
C VAL A 250 4.83 -5.90 -10.78
N TYR A 251 4.80 -6.24 -12.07
CA TYR A 251 5.35 -7.48 -12.60
C TYR A 251 6.85 -7.31 -12.82
N LEU A 252 7.62 -8.23 -12.30
CA LEU A 252 9.07 -8.27 -12.46
C LEU A 252 9.45 -9.31 -13.50
N TYR A 253 10.36 -8.96 -14.40
CA TYR A 253 10.79 -9.81 -15.49
C TYR A 253 12.28 -10.07 -15.40
N ASP A 254 12.65 -11.34 -15.53
CA ASP A 254 14.03 -11.72 -15.74
C ASP A 254 14.28 -11.74 -17.26
N SER A 255 14.95 -10.71 -17.78
CA SER A 255 15.25 -10.61 -19.20
C SER A 255 16.34 -11.59 -19.65
N GLY A 256 17.02 -12.24 -18.70
CA GLY A 256 18.15 -13.14 -18.98
C GLY A 256 19.37 -12.43 -19.56
N GLU A 257 19.37 -11.11 -19.66
CA GLU A 257 20.58 -10.35 -19.97
C GLU A 257 21.42 -10.25 -18.70
N VAL A 258 22.40 -11.15 -18.59
CA VAL A 258 23.49 -11.04 -17.61
C VAL A 258 24.38 -9.90 -18.10
N PRO A 259 24.71 -8.90 -17.25
CA PRO A 259 25.61 -7.81 -17.62
C PRO A 259 27.03 -8.29 -17.97
#